data_97ac7017bfe574c6f38771cf07fb4c78
#
_entry.id   97ac7017bfe574c6f38771cf07fb4c78
#
_cell.length_a   1.000
_cell.length_b   1.000
_cell.length_c   1.000
_cell.angle_alpha   90.00
_cell.angle_beta   90.00
_cell.angle_gamma   90.00
#
_symmetry.space_group_name_H-M   'P 1'
#
loop_
_entity.id
_entity.type
_entity.pdbx_description
1 polymer ?
#
loop_
_entity_poly.entity_id
_entity_poly.type
_entity_poly.pdbx_seq_one_letter_code
_entity_poly.pdbx_strand_id
1 'polypeptide(L)'
;MSQLLEPDAPAPPPPRLDDVDCLRGLIMVIMALDHTRSFFSNARFDPIDPAQTTPAYFFTRWITHFCAPTFVFLAGTGGFLAGARGKTKGQLSWFLLSRGLWLALLEVTLVHYSWSFDWDLHQRGGAVIWAIGWSMVGLSLLVWLPTSAVAAFGVAVIAFHNQFDVIRSEELGEYGWIWNLLHQPNQFEWQPGYTFATPYPVLPWLGVMAAGYGLGSMMLLDRPERRRQLLGLGLALVALFVGLRYFNHFGDPHPWQQQSGRELRIVLGVDTSEKWGGRILTVFSFLDCTKYPPSLLFVLMTLGPAITALAIFDRPIGWLGRPFIVFGRVPLFYYLLHLPLIHGLAVALDYTRFGWSPIGSASLWSLTPDKVPKTYGFDLGTVYALWIAVIVLLYPFCYGFMRLKRRYPGGILSYL
;
A
#
# COMPACT_ATOMS: atom_id res chain seq x y z
N MET A 1 42.29 -38.61 26.36
CA MET A 1 41.80 -37.25 26.72
C MET A 1 40.91 -36.80 25.55
N SER A 2 39.62 -37.08 25.67
CA SER A 2 38.61 -36.78 24.65
C SER A 2 38.25 -35.29 24.79
N GLN A 3 38.56 -34.46 23.79
CA GLN A 3 38.03 -33.12 23.68
C GLN A 3 36.51 -33.25 23.45
N LEU A 4 35.72 -32.93 24.42
CA LEU A 4 34.30 -32.67 24.28
C LEU A 4 34.15 -31.44 23.35
N LEU A 5 33.72 -31.66 22.10
CA LEU A 5 33.28 -30.60 21.24
C LEU A 5 32.15 -29.88 21.96
N GLU A 6 32.35 -28.63 22.38
CA GLU A 6 31.28 -27.77 22.79
C GLU A 6 30.29 -27.66 21.65
N PRO A 7 28.96 -27.76 21.89
CA PRO A 7 27.98 -27.56 20.82
C PRO A 7 28.12 -26.13 20.29
N ASP A 8 28.30 -26.01 18.97
CA ASP A 8 28.39 -24.72 18.27
C ASP A 8 27.32 -23.75 18.78
N ALA A 9 27.75 -22.61 19.29
CA ALA A 9 26.84 -21.57 19.70
C ALA A 9 25.90 -21.20 18.52
N PRO A 10 24.58 -21.07 18.76
CA PRO A 10 23.65 -20.75 17.67
C PRO A 10 24.11 -19.49 16.95
N ALA A 11 24.13 -19.54 15.61
CA ALA A 11 24.52 -18.42 14.78
C ALA A 11 23.72 -17.16 15.18
N PRO A 12 24.37 -15.99 15.27
CA PRO A 12 23.68 -14.76 15.63
C PRO A 12 22.53 -14.48 14.67
N PRO A 13 21.39 -13.96 15.16
CA PRO A 13 20.25 -13.69 14.32
C PRO A 13 20.62 -12.70 13.20
N PRO A 14 20.06 -12.85 11.99
CA PRO A 14 20.41 -12.00 10.85
C PRO A 14 20.15 -10.51 11.20
N PRO A 15 21.09 -9.63 10.81
CA PRO A 15 21.00 -8.21 11.12
C PRO A 15 19.72 -7.59 10.50
N ARG A 16 19.26 -6.51 11.08
CA ARG A 16 18.16 -5.73 10.50
C ARG A 16 18.61 -5.10 9.18
N LEU A 17 17.75 -5.15 8.19
CA LEU A 17 18.02 -4.68 6.83
C LEU A 17 17.55 -3.23 6.65
N ASP A 18 18.49 -2.31 6.54
CA ASP A 18 18.20 -0.88 6.38
C ASP A 18 17.61 -0.52 5.01
N ASP A 19 17.89 -1.32 3.98
CA ASP A 19 17.30 -1.23 2.65
C ASP A 19 15.77 -1.44 2.67
N VAL A 20 15.31 -2.47 3.39
CA VAL A 20 13.87 -2.73 3.61
C VAL A 20 13.22 -1.59 4.39
N ASP A 21 13.88 -1.12 5.45
CA ASP A 21 13.36 0.00 6.24
C ASP A 21 13.33 1.30 5.40
N CYS A 22 14.34 1.55 4.56
CA CYS A 22 14.39 2.71 3.68
C CYS A 22 13.26 2.69 2.64
N LEU A 23 13.07 1.57 1.94
CA LEU A 23 11.98 1.44 0.97
C LEU A 23 10.61 1.62 1.65
N ARG A 24 10.40 0.95 2.79
CA ARG A 24 9.15 1.08 3.54
C ARG A 24 8.88 2.53 3.94
N GLY A 25 9.90 3.26 4.42
CA GLY A 25 9.77 4.66 4.79
C GLY A 25 9.52 5.58 3.61
N LEU A 26 10.15 5.35 2.46
CA LEU A 26 9.86 6.07 1.23
C LEU A 26 8.37 5.91 0.83
N ILE A 27 7.88 4.68 0.89
CA ILE A 27 6.47 4.38 0.59
C ILE A 27 5.52 5.02 1.61
N MET A 28 5.90 5.12 2.90
CA MET A 28 5.12 5.86 3.91
C MET A 28 5.01 7.35 3.54
N VAL A 29 6.09 7.95 3.09
CA VAL A 29 6.11 9.36 2.65
C VAL A 29 5.20 9.57 1.42
N ILE A 30 5.27 8.67 0.43
CA ILE A 30 4.41 8.71 -0.76
C ILE A 30 2.94 8.48 -0.38
N MET A 31 2.64 7.57 0.55
CA MET A 31 1.27 7.33 1.03
C MET A 31 0.66 8.58 1.67
N ALA A 32 1.42 9.33 2.46
CA ALA A 32 0.94 10.58 3.03
C ALA A 32 0.59 11.63 1.95
N LEU A 33 1.23 11.60 0.77
CA LEU A 33 0.84 12.44 -0.37
C LEU A 33 -0.57 12.11 -0.87
N ASP A 34 -0.90 10.82 -0.98
CA ASP A 34 -2.26 10.41 -1.40
C ASP A 34 -3.33 10.88 -0.41
N HIS A 35 -3.08 10.71 0.88
CA HIS A 35 -4.01 11.13 1.92
C HIS A 35 -4.11 12.66 1.99
N THR A 36 -3.00 13.39 1.90
CA THR A 36 -3.01 14.87 1.83
C THR A 36 -3.81 15.34 0.61
N ARG A 37 -3.59 14.74 -0.56
CA ARG A 37 -4.37 15.04 -1.76
C ARG A 37 -5.87 14.78 -1.53
N SER A 38 -6.23 13.69 -0.89
CA SER A 38 -7.63 13.32 -0.66
C SER A 38 -8.35 14.34 0.22
N PHE A 39 -7.68 14.93 1.22
CA PHE A 39 -8.29 15.91 2.12
C PHE A 39 -8.20 17.36 1.63
N PHE A 40 -7.20 17.69 0.82
CA PHE A 40 -6.91 19.10 0.50
C PHE A 40 -7.08 19.49 -0.97
N SER A 41 -7.19 18.53 -1.90
CA SER A 41 -7.25 18.88 -3.33
C SER A 41 -8.60 19.48 -3.73
N ASN A 42 -8.54 20.49 -4.59
CA ASN A 42 -9.72 21.04 -5.26
C ASN A 42 -10.13 20.26 -6.52
N ALA A 43 -9.35 19.24 -6.93
CA ALA A 43 -9.67 18.39 -8.06
C ALA A 43 -10.89 17.51 -7.75
N ARG A 44 -11.96 17.69 -8.52
CA ARG A 44 -13.25 16.97 -8.36
C ARG A 44 -13.46 15.90 -9.42
N PHE A 45 -12.39 15.45 -10.00
CA PHE A 45 -12.34 14.39 -10.99
C PHE A 45 -11.39 13.30 -10.53
N ASP A 46 -11.54 12.11 -11.07
CA ASP A 46 -10.55 11.07 -10.84
C ASP A 46 -9.23 11.45 -11.52
N PRO A 47 -8.12 11.60 -10.77
CA PRO A 47 -6.84 11.98 -11.34
C PRO A 47 -6.28 11.04 -12.41
N ILE A 48 -6.81 9.82 -12.53
CA ILE A 48 -6.43 8.88 -13.60
C ILE A 48 -7.38 8.94 -14.80
N ASP A 49 -8.51 9.65 -14.74
CA ASP A 49 -9.44 9.81 -15.86
C ASP A 49 -8.80 10.63 -17.01
N PRO A 50 -8.55 10.02 -18.19
CA PRO A 50 -7.92 10.70 -19.32
C PRO A 50 -8.70 11.91 -19.84
N ALA A 51 -10.03 11.97 -19.60
CA ALA A 51 -10.87 13.06 -20.07
C ALA A 51 -10.61 14.38 -19.32
N GLN A 52 -10.19 14.31 -18.06
CA GLN A 52 -10.09 15.47 -17.18
C GLN A 52 -8.68 15.71 -16.63
N THR A 53 -7.86 14.68 -16.50
CA THR A 53 -6.55 14.75 -15.84
C THR A 53 -5.53 15.61 -16.61
N THR A 54 -4.51 16.03 -15.88
CA THR A 54 -3.27 16.60 -16.42
C THR A 54 -2.08 15.72 -15.98
N PRO A 55 -0.89 15.85 -16.62
CA PRO A 55 0.28 15.08 -16.22
C PRO A 55 0.61 15.19 -14.72
N ALA A 56 0.47 16.38 -14.13
CA ALA A 56 0.74 16.60 -12.73
C ALA A 56 -0.23 15.81 -11.82
N TYR A 57 -1.53 15.85 -12.09
CA TYR A 57 -2.53 15.10 -11.31
C TYR A 57 -2.39 13.59 -11.53
N PHE A 58 -2.20 13.16 -12.78
CA PHE A 58 -2.02 11.76 -13.11
C PHE A 58 -0.83 11.16 -12.34
N PHE A 59 0.37 11.72 -12.48
CA PHE A 59 1.56 11.16 -11.82
C PHE A 59 1.52 11.30 -10.30
N THR A 60 0.88 12.35 -9.76
CA THR A 60 0.63 12.45 -8.31
C THR A 60 -0.20 11.28 -7.80
N ARG A 61 -1.21 10.84 -8.55
CA ARG A 61 -2.02 9.68 -8.19
C ARG A 61 -1.31 8.36 -8.50
N TRP A 62 -0.69 8.27 -9.67
CA TRP A 62 -0.03 7.06 -10.14
C TRP A 62 1.10 6.60 -9.21
N ILE A 63 1.95 7.50 -8.72
CA ILE A 63 3.03 7.15 -7.80
C ILE A 63 2.51 6.55 -6.48
N THR A 64 1.29 6.91 -6.06
CA THR A 64 0.69 6.36 -4.84
C THR A 64 0.15 4.94 -5.02
N HIS A 65 0.03 4.45 -6.25
CA HIS A 65 -0.31 3.05 -6.53
C HIS A 65 0.74 2.08 -6.00
N PHE A 66 1.99 2.49 -5.86
CA PHE A 66 3.07 1.69 -5.31
C PHE A 66 2.89 1.36 -3.83
N CYS A 67 2.06 2.12 -3.09
CA CYS A 67 1.99 2.02 -1.63
C CYS A 67 1.46 0.65 -1.17
N ALA A 68 0.25 0.29 -1.54
CA ALA A 68 -0.40 -0.92 -1.05
C ALA A 68 0.36 -2.20 -1.45
N PRO A 69 0.73 -2.43 -2.73
CA PRO A 69 1.48 -3.63 -3.11
C PRO A 69 2.81 -3.76 -2.37
N THR A 70 3.55 -2.66 -2.24
CA THR A 70 4.85 -2.69 -1.55
C THR A 70 4.71 -2.97 -0.06
N PHE A 71 3.72 -2.39 0.63
CA PHE A 71 3.47 -2.68 2.04
C PHE A 71 3.10 -4.13 2.28
N VAL A 72 2.15 -4.66 1.51
CA VAL A 72 1.70 -6.05 1.63
C VAL A 72 2.84 -7.01 1.34
N PHE A 73 3.60 -6.76 0.28
CA PHE A 73 4.75 -7.56 -0.12
C PHE A 73 5.87 -7.56 0.95
N LEU A 74 6.25 -6.38 1.45
CA LEU A 74 7.25 -6.25 2.51
C LEU A 74 6.77 -6.79 3.86
N ALA A 75 5.46 -6.85 4.12
CA ALA A 75 4.92 -7.53 5.30
C ALA A 75 5.16 -9.05 5.22
N GLY A 76 4.96 -9.65 4.03
CA GLY A 76 5.31 -11.04 3.76
C GLY A 76 6.80 -11.32 3.94
N THR A 77 7.66 -10.49 3.33
CA THR A 77 9.12 -10.55 3.50
C THR A 77 9.52 -10.45 4.98
N GLY A 78 8.90 -9.55 5.73
CA GLY A 78 9.10 -9.38 7.17
C GLY A 78 8.67 -10.61 7.98
N GLY A 79 7.59 -11.29 7.56
CA GLY A 79 7.13 -12.56 8.13
C GLY A 79 8.18 -13.65 7.99
N PHE A 80 8.75 -13.83 6.80
CA PHE A 80 9.85 -14.78 6.57
C PHE A 80 11.06 -14.46 7.45
N LEU A 81 11.52 -13.22 7.45
CA LEU A 81 12.66 -12.78 8.26
C LEU A 81 12.42 -12.95 9.77
N ALA A 82 11.17 -12.85 10.24
CA ALA A 82 10.83 -13.13 11.63
C ALA A 82 10.99 -14.63 11.96
N GLY A 83 10.65 -15.52 11.03
CA GLY A 83 10.91 -16.95 11.13
C GLY A 83 12.41 -17.28 11.14
N ALA A 84 13.16 -16.69 10.20
CA ALA A 84 14.61 -16.88 10.09
C ALA A 84 15.41 -16.43 11.33
N ARG A 85 14.81 -15.62 12.21
CA ARG A 85 15.39 -15.21 13.49
C ARG A 85 15.16 -16.21 14.62
N GLY A 86 14.85 -17.48 14.31
CA GLY A 86 14.78 -18.57 15.28
C GLY A 86 13.38 -18.85 15.84
N LYS A 87 12.30 -18.28 15.26
CA LYS A 87 10.93 -18.67 15.65
C LYS A 87 10.60 -20.04 15.08
N THR A 88 10.00 -20.90 15.91
CA THR A 88 9.36 -22.14 15.45
C THR A 88 8.16 -21.80 14.53
N LYS A 89 7.71 -22.75 13.71
CA LYS A 89 6.54 -22.56 12.84
C LYS A 89 5.29 -22.16 13.63
N GLY A 90 5.07 -22.76 14.81
CA GLY A 90 3.95 -22.39 15.68
C GLY A 90 4.07 -20.96 16.24
N GLN A 91 5.27 -20.55 16.65
CA GLN A 91 5.52 -19.18 17.11
C GLN A 91 5.38 -18.16 15.98
N LEU A 92 5.80 -18.51 14.77
CA LEU A 92 5.63 -17.65 13.59
C LEU A 92 4.15 -17.53 13.19
N SER A 93 3.43 -18.64 13.16
CA SER A 93 1.99 -18.66 12.89
C SER A 93 1.23 -17.79 13.90
N TRP A 94 1.48 -17.95 15.19
CA TRP A 94 0.86 -17.11 16.22
C TRP A 94 1.23 -15.63 16.11
N PHE A 95 2.50 -15.35 15.80
CA PHE A 95 2.99 -13.99 15.57
C PHE A 95 2.25 -13.30 14.40
N LEU A 96 2.01 -14.00 13.29
CA LEU A 96 1.28 -13.47 12.14
C LEU A 96 -0.22 -13.33 12.45
N LEU A 97 -0.82 -14.35 13.06
CA LEU A 97 -2.23 -14.36 13.43
C LEU A 97 -2.57 -13.20 14.37
N SER A 98 -1.84 -13.07 15.48
CA SER A 98 -2.13 -12.03 16.48
C SER A 98 -1.97 -10.61 15.92
N ARG A 99 -0.94 -10.38 15.10
CA ARG A 99 -0.75 -9.10 14.42
C ARG A 99 -1.79 -8.83 13.34
N GLY A 100 -2.16 -9.87 12.59
CA GLY A 100 -3.19 -9.76 11.56
C GLY A 100 -4.53 -9.34 12.16
N LEU A 101 -4.97 -10.02 13.21
CA LEU A 101 -6.20 -9.66 13.94
C LEU A 101 -6.13 -8.26 14.56
N TRP A 102 -4.97 -7.88 15.11
CA TRP A 102 -4.76 -6.53 15.63
C TRP A 102 -4.92 -5.46 14.55
N LEU A 103 -4.33 -5.65 13.36
CA LEU A 103 -4.48 -4.71 12.24
C LEU A 103 -5.92 -4.63 11.75
N ALA A 104 -6.62 -5.77 11.64
CA ALA A 104 -8.03 -5.78 11.26
C ALA A 104 -8.91 -5.01 12.26
N LEU A 105 -8.64 -5.16 13.57
CA LEU A 105 -9.32 -4.39 14.61
C LEU A 105 -9.03 -2.88 14.51
N LEU A 106 -7.75 -2.51 14.29
CA LEU A 106 -7.36 -1.11 14.12
C LEU A 106 -8.05 -0.46 12.91
N GLU A 107 -8.20 -1.19 11.81
CA GLU A 107 -8.86 -0.67 10.61
C GLU A 107 -10.30 -0.25 10.90
N VAL A 108 -11.11 -1.12 11.50
CA VAL A 108 -12.53 -0.85 11.75
C VAL A 108 -12.78 0.08 12.95
N THR A 109 -11.74 0.44 13.68
CA THR A 109 -11.81 1.34 14.85
C THR A 109 -11.03 2.64 14.60
N LEU A 110 -9.76 2.69 15.00
CA LEU A 110 -8.94 3.91 14.99
C LEU A 110 -8.71 4.46 13.58
N VAL A 111 -8.50 3.60 12.59
CA VAL A 111 -8.26 4.05 11.21
C VAL A 111 -9.53 4.64 10.63
N HIS A 112 -10.67 3.95 10.81
CA HIS A 112 -11.95 4.48 10.39
C HIS A 112 -12.26 5.84 11.06
N TYR A 113 -12.08 5.92 12.39
CA TYR A 113 -12.22 7.20 13.11
C TYR A 113 -11.30 8.29 12.56
N SER A 114 -10.05 7.95 12.21
CA SER A 114 -9.10 8.91 11.67
C SER A 114 -9.50 9.47 10.30
N TRP A 115 -10.26 8.70 9.52
CA TRP A 115 -10.83 9.13 8.24
C TRP A 115 -12.06 10.02 8.38
N SER A 116 -12.91 9.78 9.39
CA SER A 116 -14.24 10.40 9.50
C SER A 116 -14.38 11.35 10.69
N PHE A 117 -13.52 11.23 11.71
CA PHE A 117 -13.72 11.78 13.06
C PHE A 117 -15.10 11.45 13.65
N ASP A 118 -15.66 10.34 13.20
CA ASP A 118 -16.94 9.84 13.62
C ASP A 118 -16.85 8.39 14.12
N TRP A 119 -17.54 8.08 15.20
CA TRP A 119 -17.69 6.75 15.76
C TRP A 119 -18.95 6.03 15.27
N ASP A 120 -19.68 6.62 14.32
CA ASP A 120 -20.84 5.98 13.72
C ASP A 120 -20.46 4.63 13.09
N LEU A 121 -21.16 3.57 13.48
CA LEU A 121 -20.94 2.20 13.04
C LEU A 121 -21.72 1.83 11.77
N HIS A 122 -22.64 2.69 11.31
CA HIS A 122 -23.53 2.37 10.18
C HIS A 122 -22.77 2.15 8.86
N GLN A 123 -21.64 2.84 8.69
CA GLN A 123 -20.80 2.69 7.51
C GLN A 123 -19.38 2.35 7.91
N ARG A 124 -18.93 1.13 7.58
CA ARG A 124 -17.57 0.67 7.83
C ARG A 124 -16.96 0.13 6.53
N GLY A 125 -15.65 -0.03 6.53
CA GLY A 125 -14.97 -0.62 5.38
C GLY A 125 -13.61 -1.20 5.75
N GLY A 126 -13.16 -2.12 4.90
CA GLY A 126 -11.86 -2.75 4.99
C GLY A 126 -10.92 -2.21 3.91
N ALA A 127 -10.07 -1.22 4.27
CA ALA A 127 -9.07 -0.65 3.37
C ALA A 127 -7.72 -1.41 3.46
N VAL A 128 -6.60 -0.73 3.25
CA VAL A 128 -5.30 -1.38 3.09
C VAL A 128 -4.82 -2.11 4.36
N ILE A 129 -5.08 -1.57 5.55
CA ILE A 129 -4.67 -2.21 6.81
C ILE A 129 -5.49 -3.46 7.09
N TRP A 130 -6.78 -3.47 6.72
CA TRP A 130 -7.64 -4.66 6.69
C TRP A 130 -7.05 -5.76 5.80
N ALA A 131 -6.70 -5.41 4.55
CA ALA A 131 -6.11 -6.36 3.62
C ALA A 131 -4.78 -6.93 4.13
N ILE A 132 -3.89 -6.09 4.70
CA ILE A 132 -2.65 -6.54 5.34
C ILE A 132 -2.97 -7.48 6.52
N GLY A 133 -3.92 -7.10 7.38
CA GLY A 133 -4.31 -7.88 8.55
C GLY A 133 -4.79 -9.28 8.19
N TRP A 134 -5.79 -9.38 7.32
CA TRP A 134 -6.33 -10.67 6.89
C TRP A 134 -5.36 -11.48 6.03
N SER A 135 -4.52 -10.83 5.23
CA SER A 135 -3.44 -11.53 4.53
C SER A 135 -2.42 -12.12 5.51
N MET A 136 -2.11 -11.44 6.65
CA MET A 136 -1.28 -12.03 7.71
C MET A 136 -1.97 -13.21 8.39
N VAL A 137 -3.28 -13.15 8.62
CA VAL A 137 -4.07 -14.28 9.12
C VAL A 137 -3.98 -15.47 8.13
N GLY A 138 -4.20 -15.23 6.83
CA GLY A 138 -4.03 -16.26 5.79
C GLY A 138 -2.62 -16.82 5.74
N LEU A 139 -1.60 -15.94 5.78
CA LEU A 139 -0.20 -16.35 5.78
C LEU A 139 0.15 -17.19 7.04
N SER A 140 -0.50 -16.93 8.20
CA SER A 140 -0.28 -17.72 9.42
C SER A 140 -0.61 -19.21 9.25
N LEU A 141 -1.49 -19.54 8.30
CA LEU A 141 -1.82 -20.91 7.90
C LEU A 141 -0.81 -21.42 6.85
N LEU A 142 -0.41 -20.57 5.91
CA LEU A 142 0.49 -20.97 4.82
C LEU A 142 1.93 -21.23 5.27
N VAL A 143 2.41 -20.64 6.37
CA VAL A 143 3.80 -20.83 6.86
C VAL A 143 4.11 -22.27 7.31
N TRP A 144 3.12 -23.12 7.45
CA TRP A 144 3.30 -24.55 7.71
C TRP A 144 3.82 -25.30 6.49
N LEU A 145 3.58 -24.78 5.28
CA LEU A 145 4.10 -25.29 4.02
C LEU A 145 5.59 -24.93 3.82
N PRO A 146 6.28 -25.59 2.89
CA PRO A 146 7.61 -25.14 2.43
C PRO A 146 7.52 -23.73 1.82
N THR A 147 8.57 -22.93 1.99
CA THR A 147 8.64 -21.55 1.47
C THR A 147 8.38 -21.47 -0.03
N SER A 148 8.90 -22.44 -0.81
CA SER A 148 8.63 -22.52 -2.24
C SER A 148 7.16 -22.73 -2.59
N ALA A 149 6.44 -23.54 -1.81
CA ALA A 149 5.01 -23.74 -2.00
C ALA A 149 4.21 -22.47 -1.66
N VAL A 150 4.58 -21.74 -0.60
CA VAL A 150 3.98 -20.44 -0.28
C VAL A 150 4.22 -19.43 -1.40
N ALA A 151 5.45 -19.36 -1.92
CA ALA A 151 5.79 -18.49 -3.04
C ALA A 151 4.99 -18.85 -4.31
N ALA A 152 4.94 -20.15 -4.65
CA ALA A 152 4.17 -20.63 -5.81
C ALA A 152 2.69 -20.33 -5.69
N PHE A 153 2.07 -20.52 -4.50
CA PHE A 153 0.71 -20.10 -4.21
C PHE A 153 0.54 -18.59 -4.45
N GLY A 154 1.44 -17.76 -3.93
CA GLY A 154 1.37 -16.31 -4.11
C GLY A 154 1.41 -15.91 -5.58
N VAL A 155 2.35 -16.46 -6.34
CA VAL A 155 2.48 -16.19 -7.79
C VAL A 155 1.24 -16.70 -8.55
N ALA A 156 0.73 -17.87 -8.23
CA ALA A 156 -0.46 -18.43 -8.89
C ALA A 156 -1.69 -17.55 -8.62
N VAL A 157 -1.91 -17.11 -7.38
CA VAL A 157 -3.00 -16.19 -7.07
C VAL A 157 -2.86 -14.90 -7.85
N ILE A 158 -1.68 -14.24 -7.84
CA ILE A 158 -1.45 -12.99 -8.58
C ILE A 158 -1.71 -13.17 -10.08
N ALA A 159 -1.29 -14.31 -10.65
CA ALA A 159 -1.40 -14.54 -12.09
C ALA A 159 -2.83 -14.87 -12.55
N PHE A 160 -3.62 -15.54 -11.72
CA PHE A 160 -4.86 -16.18 -12.18
C PHE A 160 -6.13 -15.72 -11.46
N HIS A 161 -6.06 -14.96 -10.37
CA HIS A 161 -7.28 -14.60 -9.63
C HIS A 161 -8.29 -13.82 -10.49
N ASN A 162 -7.84 -13.03 -11.47
CA ASN A 162 -8.74 -12.31 -12.38
C ASN A 162 -9.59 -13.23 -13.26
N GLN A 163 -9.25 -14.53 -13.39
CA GLN A 163 -10.13 -15.49 -14.05
C GLN A 163 -11.44 -15.71 -13.29
N PHE A 164 -11.45 -15.38 -12.01
CA PHE A 164 -12.64 -15.45 -11.16
C PHE A 164 -13.52 -14.19 -11.20
N ASP A 165 -13.12 -13.13 -11.94
CA ASP A 165 -13.92 -11.91 -12.10
C ASP A 165 -15.29 -12.17 -12.77
N VAL A 166 -15.43 -13.30 -13.43
CA VAL A 166 -16.70 -13.76 -14.03
C VAL A 166 -17.75 -14.13 -12.99
N ILE A 167 -17.33 -14.50 -11.76
CA ILE A 167 -18.24 -14.88 -10.66
C ILE A 167 -18.70 -13.61 -9.97
N ARG A 168 -20.00 -13.34 -9.98
CA ARG A 168 -20.60 -12.19 -9.30
C ARG A 168 -21.14 -12.56 -7.94
N SER A 169 -20.92 -11.68 -6.95
CA SER A 169 -21.40 -11.90 -5.59
C SER A 169 -22.92 -12.05 -5.52
N GLU A 170 -23.64 -11.37 -6.40
CA GLU A 170 -25.10 -11.42 -6.50
C GLU A 170 -25.61 -12.83 -6.91
N GLU A 171 -24.81 -13.61 -7.63
CA GLU A 171 -25.13 -14.95 -8.07
C GLU A 171 -24.96 -16.01 -6.95
N LEU A 172 -24.23 -15.65 -5.89
CA LEU A 172 -23.95 -16.53 -4.75
C LEU A 172 -24.99 -16.44 -3.63
N GLY A 173 -26.05 -15.65 -3.81
CA GLY A 173 -27.14 -15.51 -2.85
C GLY A 173 -26.65 -15.09 -1.45
N GLU A 174 -27.03 -15.84 -0.42
CA GLU A 174 -26.68 -15.56 0.98
C GLU A 174 -25.15 -15.58 1.26
N TYR A 175 -24.35 -16.19 0.40
CA TYR A 175 -22.89 -16.27 0.54
C TYR A 175 -22.14 -15.19 -0.24
N GLY A 176 -22.84 -14.30 -0.96
CA GLY A 176 -22.22 -13.26 -1.78
C GLY A 176 -21.29 -12.33 -1.00
N TRP A 177 -21.60 -12.05 0.26
CA TRP A 177 -20.74 -11.23 1.14
C TRP A 177 -19.36 -11.84 1.37
N ILE A 178 -19.23 -13.19 1.39
CA ILE A 178 -17.94 -13.88 1.50
C ILE A 178 -17.09 -13.58 0.26
N TRP A 179 -17.73 -13.61 -0.92
CA TRP A 179 -17.05 -13.31 -2.17
C TRP A 179 -16.58 -11.86 -2.23
N ASN A 180 -17.39 -10.94 -1.71
CA ASN A 180 -16.99 -9.53 -1.58
C ASN A 180 -15.79 -9.35 -0.66
N LEU A 181 -15.69 -10.09 0.43
CA LEU A 181 -14.50 -10.06 1.30
C LEU A 181 -13.28 -10.68 0.63
N LEU A 182 -13.47 -11.71 -0.18
CA LEU A 182 -12.36 -12.48 -0.74
C LEU A 182 -11.87 -11.94 -2.09
N HIS A 183 -12.76 -11.52 -3.00
CA HIS A 183 -12.38 -11.26 -4.38
C HIS A 183 -13.04 -10.04 -5.03
N GLN A 184 -14.32 -9.82 -4.89
CA GLN A 184 -15.05 -8.75 -5.59
C GLN A 184 -15.15 -7.49 -4.72
N PRO A 185 -14.54 -6.35 -5.10
CA PRO A 185 -14.75 -5.09 -4.40
C PRO A 185 -16.22 -4.69 -4.46
N ASN A 186 -16.87 -4.55 -3.32
CA ASN A 186 -18.29 -4.20 -3.23
C ASN A 186 -18.61 -3.62 -1.85
N GLN A 187 -19.88 -3.25 -1.65
CA GLN A 187 -20.45 -2.90 -0.36
C GLN A 187 -21.65 -3.83 -0.10
N PHE A 188 -21.74 -4.39 1.09
CA PHE A 188 -22.86 -5.21 1.50
C PHE A 188 -23.44 -4.75 2.85
N GLU A 189 -24.70 -4.97 3.03
CA GLU A 189 -25.41 -4.75 4.29
C GLU A 189 -25.30 -6.03 5.12
N TRP A 190 -24.67 -5.93 6.32
CA TRP A 190 -24.54 -7.08 7.22
C TRP A 190 -25.63 -7.10 8.30
N GLN A 191 -26.29 -5.96 8.51
CA GLN A 191 -27.47 -5.77 9.35
C GLN A 191 -28.26 -4.57 8.79
N PRO A 192 -29.62 -4.52 8.91
CA PRO A 192 -30.40 -3.40 8.42
C PRO A 192 -29.85 -2.04 8.87
N GLY A 193 -29.50 -1.19 7.92
CA GLY A 193 -28.85 0.13 8.13
C GLY A 193 -27.35 0.09 8.37
N TYR A 194 -26.71 -1.09 8.43
CA TYR A 194 -25.26 -1.21 8.65
C TYR A 194 -24.56 -1.81 7.43
N THR A 195 -23.70 -1.03 6.81
CA THR A 195 -22.97 -1.42 5.61
C THR A 195 -21.48 -1.63 5.84
N PHE A 196 -20.90 -2.58 5.09
CA PHE A 196 -19.47 -2.80 5.07
C PHE A 196 -18.95 -2.78 3.64
N ALA A 197 -18.02 -1.86 3.36
CA ALA A 197 -17.36 -1.75 2.06
C ALA A 197 -16.06 -2.55 2.04
N THR A 198 -15.80 -3.26 0.93
CA THR A 198 -14.62 -4.10 0.73
C THR A 198 -13.79 -3.67 -0.48
N PRO A 199 -13.24 -2.44 -0.49
CA PRO A 199 -12.40 -1.99 -1.61
C PRO A 199 -11.11 -2.81 -1.77
N TYR A 200 -10.69 -3.53 -0.72
CA TYR A 200 -9.49 -4.37 -0.71
C TYR A 200 -9.82 -5.82 -0.39
N PRO A 201 -10.35 -6.61 -1.36
CA PRO A 201 -10.65 -8.02 -1.15
C PRO A 201 -9.38 -8.83 -0.84
N VAL A 202 -9.49 -9.80 0.08
CA VAL A 202 -8.32 -10.39 0.75
C VAL A 202 -7.49 -11.30 -0.14
N LEU A 203 -8.11 -12.08 -1.04
CA LEU A 203 -7.41 -13.14 -1.78
C LEU A 203 -6.24 -12.64 -2.65
N PRO A 204 -6.40 -11.60 -3.48
CA PRO A 204 -5.29 -11.09 -4.28
C PRO A 204 -4.15 -10.54 -3.40
N TRP A 205 -4.47 -9.86 -2.31
CA TRP A 205 -3.48 -9.31 -1.39
C TRP A 205 -2.76 -10.40 -0.58
N LEU A 206 -3.44 -11.49 -0.23
CA LEU A 206 -2.79 -12.69 0.32
C LEU A 206 -1.77 -13.27 -0.66
N GLY A 207 -2.11 -13.30 -1.95
CA GLY A 207 -1.18 -13.68 -3.02
C GLY A 207 0.08 -12.80 -3.03
N VAL A 208 -0.08 -11.49 -2.98
CA VAL A 208 1.03 -10.52 -2.91
C VAL A 208 1.87 -10.74 -1.66
N MET A 209 1.25 -10.96 -0.50
CA MET A 209 1.96 -11.23 0.77
C MET A 209 2.73 -12.55 0.73
N ALA A 210 2.14 -13.61 0.18
CA ALA A 210 2.77 -14.92 0.05
C ALA A 210 3.97 -14.88 -0.92
N ALA A 211 3.87 -14.13 -2.03
CA ALA A 211 5.00 -13.87 -2.92
C ALA A 211 6.14 -13.11 -2.19
N GLY A 212 5.78 -12.11 -1.39
CA GLY A 212 6.73 -11.38 -0.54
C GLY A 212 7.41 -12.27 0.52
N TYR A 213 6.67 -13.22 1.09
CA TYR A 213 7.23 -14.24 1.99
C TYR A 213 8.28 -15.09 1.26
N GLY A 214 8.01 -15.50 0.03
CA GLY A 214 8.97 -16.20 -0.84
C GLY A 214 10.26 -15.40 -1.11
N LEU A 215 10.13 -14.09 -1.39
CA LEU A 215 11.29 -13.20 -1.58
C LEU A 215 12.19 -13.16 -0.34
N GLY A 216 11.64 -13.39 0.84
CA GLY A 216 12.39 -13.35 2.10
C GLY A 216 13.64 -14.22 2.11
N SER A 217 13.66 -15.33 1.38
CA SER A 217 14.84 -16.19 1.25
C SER A 217 16.01 -15.49 0.56
N MET A 218 15.75 -14.64 -0.45
CA MET A 218 16.79 -13.84 -1.12
C MET A 218 17.41 -12.81 -0.18
N MET A 219 16.66 -12.33 0.83
CA MET A 219 17.15 -11.34 1.79
C MET A 219 18.23 -11.89 2.74
N LEU A 220 18.41 -13.21 2.80
CA LEU A 220 19.46 -13.87 3.58
C LEU A 220 20.76 -14.07 2.81
N LEU A 221 20.75 -13.83 1.51
CA LEU A 221 21.97 -13.94 0.67
C LEU A 221 22.98 -12.83 1.00
N ASP A 222 24.24 -13.07 0.67
CA ASP A 222 25.28 -12.05 0.72
C ASP A 222 24.94 -10.86 -0.18
N ARG A 223 25.34 -9.66 0.23
CA ARG A 223 24.98 -8.40 -0.45
C ARG A 223 25.16 -8.42 -1.97
N PRO A 224 26.30 -8.81 -2.54
CA PRO A 224 26.50 -8.78 -4.00
C PRO A 224 25.49 -9.67 -4.72
N GLU A 225 25.28 -10.89 -4.21
CA GLU A 225 24.35 -11.85 -4.80
C GLU A 225 22.90 -11.42 -4.63
N ARG A 226 22.50 -11.01 -3.42
CA ARG A 226 21.18 -10.47 -3.13
C ARG A 226 20.83 -9.32 -4.07
N ARG A 227 21.73 -8.35 -4.20
CA ARG A 227 21.54 -7.19 -5.06
C ARG A 227 21.39 -7.59 -6.53
N ARG A 228 22.20 -8.54 -7.01
CA ARG A 228 22.13 -9.05 -8.39
C ARG A 228 20.78 -9.72 -8.64
N GLN A 229 20.33 -10.59 -7.73
CA GLN A 229 19.06 -11.29 -7.86
C GLN A 229 17.85 -10.34 -7.77
N LEU A 230 17.85 -9.40 -6.81
CA LEU A 230 16.78 -8.41 -6.69
C LEU A 230 16.70 -7.51 -7.93
N LEU A 231 17.84 -7.05 -8.46
CA LEU A 231 17.88 -6.23 -9.66
C LEU A 231 17.38 -7.02 -10.88
N GLY A 232 17.86 -8.26 -11.06
CA GLY A 232 17.41 -9.15 -12.13
C GLY A 232 15.92 -9.43 -12.06
N LEU A 233 15.40 -9.78 -10.88
CA LEU A 233 13.98 -10.02 -10.66
C LEU A 233 13.14 -8.74 -10.92
N GLY A 234 13.53 -7.60 -10.35
CA GLY A 234 12.79 -6.36 -10.52
C GLY A 234 12.71 -5.92 -11.98
N LEU A 235 13.83 -5.97 -12.72
CA LEU A 235 13.86 -5.65 -14.15
C LEU A 235 13.07 -6.66 -14.98
N ALA A 236 13.13 -7.96 -14.65
CA ALA A 236 12.32 -8.98 -15.32
C ALA A 236 10.82 -8.75 -15.16
N LEU A 237 10.37 -8.34 -13.94
CA LEU A 237 8.95 -8.01 -13.69
C LEU A 237 8.54 -6.75 -14.47
N VAL A 238 9.40 -5.73 -14.57
CA VAL A 238 9.14 -4.53 -15.39
C VAL A 238 9.04 -4.91 -16.87
N ALA A 239 9.96 -5.73 -17.39
CA ALA A 239 9.93 -6.18 -18.77
C ALA A 239 8.68 -7.03 -19.06
N LEU A 240 8.28 -7.89 -18.12
CA LEU A 240 7.07 -8.70 -18.21
C LEU A 240 5.82 -7.80 -18.21
N PHE A 241 5.77 -6.78 -17.34
CA PHE A 241 4.71 -5.76 -17.37
C PHE A 241 4.57 -5.13 -18.75
N VAL A 242 5.68 -4.57 -19.27
CA VAL A 242 5.67 -3.88 -20.57
C VAL A 242 5.24 -4.83 -21.69
N GLY A 243 5.77 -6.06 -21.70
CA GLY A 243 5.44 -7.05 -22.72
C GLY A 243 3.96 -7.44 -22.68
N LEU A 244 3.45 -7.88 -21.52
CA LEU A 244 2.05 -8.29 -21.39
C LEU A 244 1.08 -7.13 -21.65
N ARG A 245 1.40 -5.94 -21.13
CA ARG A 245 0.56 -4.74 -21.34
C ARG A 245 0.53 -4.30 -22.79
N TYR A 246 1.67 -4.40 -23.50
CA TYR A 246 1.74 -4.06 -24.92
C TYR A 246 0.81 -4.93 -25.76
N PHE A 247 0.79 -6.25 -25.52
CA PHE A 247 -0.08 -7.17 -26.26
C PHE A 247 -1.56 -7.09 -25.84
N ASN A 248 -1.87 -6.58 -24.68
CA ASN A 248 -3.23 -6.24 -24.22
C ASN A 248 -4.21 -7.45 -24.15
N HIS A 249 -3.69 -8.68 -23.96
CA HIS A 249 -4.50 -9.91 -23.99
C HIS A 249 -4.69 -10.56 -22.63
N PHE A 250 -3.78 -10.32 -21.66
CA PHE A 250 -3.76 -11.01 -20.38
C PHE A 250 -3.22 -10.12 -19.26
N GLY A 251 -3.78 -10.33 -18.06
CA GLY A 251 -3.23 -9.78 -16.82
C GLY A 251 -3.88 -8.49 -16.33
N ASP A 252 -4.83 -7.93 -17.06
CA ASP A 252 -5.67 -6.81 -16.61
C ASP A 252 -7.05 -6.91 -17.27
N PRO A 253 -8.17 -6.74 -16.53
CA PRO A 253 -9.51 -6.75 -17.10
C PRO A 253 -9.80 -5.55 -18.01
N HIS A 254 -9.04 -4.45 -17.88
CA HIS A 254 -9.20 -3.23 -18.68
C HIS A 254 -8.02 -3.04 -19.63
N PRO A 255 -8.19 -3.35 -20.93
CA PRO A 255 -7.16 -3.12 -21.94
C PRO A 255 -6.90 -1.63 -22.12
N TRP A 256 -5.62 -1.25 -22.32
CA TRP A 256 -5.30 0.13 -22.66
C TRP A 256 -5.74 0.45 -24.09
N GLN A 257 -6.05 1.72 -24.32
CA GLN A 257 -6.53 2.20 -25.62
C GLN A 257 -5.76 3.45 -26.03
N GLN A 258 -5.60 3.61 -27.35
CA GLN A 258 -5.08 4.84 -27.92
C GLN A 258 -6.10 5.96 -27.67
N GLN A 259 -5.63 7.08 -27.11
CA GLN A 259 -6.48 8.20 -26.75
C GLN A 259 -6.52 9.25 -27.85
N SER A 260 -7.71 9.82 -28.07
CA SER A 260 -7.88 11.03 -28.87
C SER A 260 -7.13 12.19 -28.22
N GLY A 261 -6.55 13.07 -29.07
CA GLY A 261 -5.79 14.21 -28.58
C GLY A 261 -6.69 15.30 -28.00
N ARG A 262 -6.17 15.96 -26.96
CA ARG A 262 -6.64 17.28 -26.49
C ARG A 262 -5.43 18.08 -26.01
N GLU A 263 -5.56 19.38 -25.96
CA GLU A 263 -4.52 20.22 -25.33
C GLU A 263 -4.42 19.90 -23.84
N LEU A 264 -3.19 19.71 -23.38
CA LEU A 264 -2.91 19.43 -21.96
C LEU A 264 -2.05 20.55 -21.40
N ARG A 265 -2.43 21.07 -20.25
CA ARG A 265 -1.59 21.97 -19.48
C ARG A 265 -0.49 21.16 -18.78
N ILE A 266 0.76 21.42 -19.16
CA ILE A 266 1.93 20.87 -18.45
C ILE A 266 2.31 21.82 -17.30
N VAL A 267 3.13 21.32 -16.38
CA VAL A 267 3.71 22.12 -15.26
C VAL A 267 4.35 23.40 -15.84
N LEU A 268 4.10 24.56 -15.19
CA LEU A 268 4.56 25.91 -15.56
C LEU A 268 3.77 26.61 -16.69
N GLY A 269 2.55 26.15 -17.02
CA GLY A 269 1.67 26.89 -17.92
C GLY A 269 1.96 26.72 -19.41
N VAL A 270 2.78 25.74 -19.78
CA VAL A 270 3.00 25.35 -21.17
C VAL A 270 1.90 24.39 -21.58
N ASP A 271 1.16 24.73 -22.64
CA ASP A 271 0.14 23.87 -23.21
C ASP A 271 0.74 23.02 -24.35
N THR A 272 0.32 21.77 -24.46
CA THR A 272 0.71 20.86 -25.55
C THR A 272 -0.22 21.07 -26.75
N SER A 273 0.25 20.75 -27.98
CA SER A 273 -0.66 20.51 -29.07
C SER A 273 -1.52 19.28 -28.86
N GLU A 274 -2.72 19.21 -29.46
CA GLU A 274 -3.62 18.05 -29.37
C GLU A 274 -2.92 16.72 -29.68
N LYS A 275 -2.07 16.69 -30.70
CA LYS A 275 -1.32 15.48 -31.09
C LYS A 275 -0.40 14.97 -29.99
N TRP A 276 0.32 15.86 -29.29
CA TRP A 276 1.16 15.49 -28.16
C TRP A 276 0.32 15.12 -26.95
N GLY A 277 -0.79 15.83 -26.72
CA GLY A 277 -1.76 15.49 -25.69
C GLY A 277 -2.29 14.07 -25.84
N GLY A 278 -2.69 13.66 -27.07
CA GLY A 278 -3.14 12.29 -27.35
C GLY A 278 -2.06 11.23 -27.06
N ARG A 279 -0.79 11.51 -27.38
CA ARG A 279 0.31 10.59 -27.06
C ARG A 279 0.51 10.44 -25.55
N ILE A 280 0.47 11.56 -24.80
CA ILE A 280 0.60 11.55 -23.34
C ILE A 280 -0.57 10.78 -22.71
N LEU A 281 -1.81 11.04 -23.14
CA LEU A 281 -2.99 10.34 -22.63
C LEU A 281 -2.96 8.83 -22.96
N THR A 282 -2.40 8.45 -24.12
CA THR A 282 -2.18 7.04 -24.47
C THR A 282 -1.19 6.38 -23.52
N VAL A 283 -0.12 7.07 -23.13
CA VAL A 283 0.81 6.59 -22.09
C VAL A 283 0.09 6.46 -20.74
N PHE A 284 -0.81 7.38 -20.39
CA PHE A 284 -1.61 7.27 -19.17
C PHE A 284 -2.51 6.05 -19.20
N SER A 285 -3.23 5.82 -20.31
CA SER A 285 -4.03 4.61 -20.51
C SER A 285 -3.19 3.34 -20.40
N PHE A 286 -1.96 3.35 -20.90
CA PHE A 286 -1.03 2.23 -20.75
C PHE A 286 -0.61 1.99 -19.29
N LEU A 287 -0.43 3.04 -18.51
CA LEU A 287 -0.03 2.97 -17.10
C LEU A 287 -1.22 2.79 -16.12
N ASP A 288 -2.44 2.96 -16.59
CA ASP A 288 -3.64 2.79 -15.80
C ASP A 288 -4.03 1.31 -15.75
N CYS A 289 -3.69 0.64 -14.67
CA CYS A 289 -3.98 -0.76 -14.40
C CYS A 289 -4.95 -0.91 -13.24
N THR A 290 -5.78 -1.94 -13.30
CA THR A 290 -6.84 -2.22 -12.32
C THR A 290 -6.25 -2.51 -10.94
N LYS A 291 -6.61 -1.67 -9.98
CA LYS A 291 -6.17 -1.77 -8.57
C LYS A 291 -7.15 -2.54 -7.69
N TYR A 292 -8.41 -2.63 -8.06
CA TYR A 292 -9.48 -3.15 -7.22
C TYR A 292 -10.35 -4.18 -7.96
N PRO A 293 -10.06 -5.47 -7.81
CA PRO A 293 -8.90 -6.10 -7.17
C PRO A 293 -7.60 -5.85 -7.96
N PRO A 294 -6.43 -5.95 -7.31
CA PRO A 294 -5.16 -5.63 -7.97
C PRO A 294 -4.82 -6.67 -9.04
N SER A 295 -4.91 -6.29 -10.31
CA SER A 295 -4.60 -7.15 -11.44
C SER A 295 -3.12 -7.60 -11.47
N LEU A 296 -2.81 -8.67 -12.23
CA LEU A 296 -1.43 -9.08 -12.46
C LEU A 296 -0.58 -7.90 -12.98
N LEU A 297 -1.10 -7.14 -13.95
CA LEU A 297 -0.37 -6.01 -14.53
C LEU A 297 -0.16 -4.88 -13.52
N PHE A 298 -1.15 -4.60 -12.66
CA PHE A 298 -1.01 -3.64 -11.57
C PHE A 298 0.11 -4.07 -10.60
N VAL A 299 0.17 -5.35 -10.24
CA VAL A 299 1.19 -5.90 -9.35
C VAL A 299 2.57 -5.85 -10.00
N LEU A 300 2.71 -6.23 -11.28
CA LEU A 300 3.97 -6.16 -12.02
C LEU A 300 4.48 -4.73 -12.16
N MET A 301 3.59 -3.78 -12.52
CA MET A 301 3.89 -2.36 -12.67
C MET A 301 4.44 -1.74 -11.37
N THR A 302 3.93 -2.19 -10.23
CA THR A 302 4.29 -1.61 -8.93
C THR A 302 5.42 -2.35 -8.25
N LEU A 303 5.42 -3.68 -8.20
CA LEU A 303 6.45 -4.46 -7.52
C LEU A 303 7.75 -4.57 -8.32
N GLY A 304 7.71 -4.55 -9.65
CA GLY A 304 8.92 -4.53 -10.46
C GLY A 304 9.87 -3.38 -10.08
N PRO A 305 9.42 -2.12 -10.18
CA PRO A 305 10.21 -0.97 -9.72
C PRO A 305 10.50 -0.98 -8.22
N ALA A 306 9.58 -1.45 -7.36
CA ALA A 306 9.81 -1.52 -5.90
C ALA A 306 10.94 -2.49 -5.52
N ILE A 307 11.00 -3.67 -6.16
CA ILE A 307 12.08 -4.65 -5.96
C ILE A 307 13.40 -4.11 -6.54
N THR A 308 13.34 -3.42 -7.69
CA THR A 308 14.50 -2.72 -8.25
C THR A 308 15.04 -1.65 -7.29
N ALA A 309 14.15 -0.86 -6.68
CA ALA A 309 14.52 0.13 -5.67
C ALA A 309 15.15 -0.53 -4.44
N LEU A 310 14.65 -1.68 -4.00
CA LEU A 310 15.24 -2.45 -2.91
C LEU A 310 16.69 -2.85 -3.22
N ALA A 311 16.98 -3.29 -4.45
CA ALA A 311 18.35 -3.57 -4.91
C ALA A 311 19.24 -2.32 -4.95
N ILE A 312 18.68 -1.15 -5.29
CA ILE A 312 19.40 0.12 -5.30
C ILE A 312 19.74 0.57 -3.87
N PHE A 313 18.80 0.41 -2.93
CA PHE A 313 18.99 0.76 -1.53
C PHE A 313 19.88 -0.23 -0.76
N ASP A 314 20.17 -1.41 -1.30
CA ASP A 314 21.12 -2.37 -0.72
C ASP A 314 22.59 -1.87 -0.89
N ARG A 315 22.81 -0.65 -0.39
CA ARG A 315 24.09 0.08 -0.33
C ARG A 315 24.15 0.85 0.99
N PRO A 316 25.32 1.36 1.38
CA PRO A 316 25.39 2.30 2.49
C PRO A 316 24.48 3.50 2.23
N ILE A 317 23.44 3.64 3.03
CA ILE A 317 22.45 4.70 2.89
C ILE A 317 23.04 5.98 3.47
N GLY A 318 23.23 7.01 2.62
CA GLY A 318 23.70 8.31 3.01
C GLY A 318 22.73 9.08 3.93
N TRP A 319 23.08 10.28 4.28
CA TRP A 319 22.30 11.13 5.17
C TRP A 319 20.88 11.42 4.66
N LEU A 320 20.68 11.50 3.33
CA LEU A 320 19.37 11.71 2.70
C LEU A 320 18.38 10.54 2.92
N GLY A 321 18.88 9.33 3.06
CA GLY A 321 18.04 8.16 3.30
C GLY A 321 17.67 7.93 4.77
N ARG A 322 18.37 8.58 5.71
CA ARG A 322 18.12 8.39 7.14
C ARG A 322 16.69 8.70 7.59
N PRO A 323 16.02 9.77 7.12
CA PRO A 323 14.63 10.04 7.48
C PRO A 323 13.69 8.89 7.06
N PHE A 324 13.89 8.32 5.87
CA PHE A 324 13.09 7.18 5.41
C PHE A 324 13.30 5.95 6.29
N ILE A 325 14.53 5.66 6.73
CA ILE A 325 14.80 4.57 7.67
C ILE A 325 14.05 4.81 8.99
N VAL A 326 13.97 6.04 9.49
CA VAL A 326 13.21 6.35 10.71
C VAL A 326 11.75 6.00 10.54
N PHE A 327 11.11 6.46 9.49
CA PHE A 327 9.70 6.16 9.20
C PHE A 327 9.48 4.65 8.99
N GLY A 328 10.34 3.99 8.22
CA GLY A 328 10.23 2.56 7.93
C GLY A 328 10.45 1.64 9.14
N ARG A 329 11.06 2.15 10.21
CA ARG A 329 11.23 1.41 11.48
C ARG A 329 10.02 1.44 12.38
N VAL A 330 9.10 2.40 12.17
CA VAL A 330 7.89 2.60 12.95
C VAL A 330 6.65 2.78 12.06
N PRO A 331 6.42 1.90 11.07
CA PRO A 331 5.45 2.12 10.02
C PRO A 331 4.00 2.22 10.54
N LEU A 332 3.60 1.35 11.48
CA LEU A 332 2.26 1.39 12.03
C LEU A 332 2.03 2.64 12.88
N PHE A 333 3.02 3.05 13.68
CA PHE A 333 2.93 4.29 14.45
C PHE A 333 2.78 5.51 13.53
N TYR A 334 3.59 5.58 12.46
CA TYR A 334 3.44 6.61 11.44
C TYR A 334 2.03 6.59 10.82
N TYR A 335 1.55 5.39 10.44
CA TYR A 335 0.23 5.23 9.83
C TYR A 335 -0.89 5.75 10.74
N LEU A 336 -0.86 5.39 12.01
CA LEU A 336 -1.88 5.81 12.98
C LEU A 336 -1.80 7.30 13.34
N LEU A 337 -0.64 7.94 13.16
CA LEU A 337 -0.46 9.35 13.50
C LEU A 337 -0.71 10.29 12.33
N HIS A 338 -0.28 9.92 11.09
CA HIS A 338 -0.37 10.83 9.95
C HIS A 338 -1.80 11.13 9.53
N LEU A 339 -2.69 10.14 9.59
CA LEU A 339 -4.06 10.29 9.10
C LEU A 339 -4.88 11.26 9.97
N PRO A 340 -4.95 11.11 11.31
CA PRO A 340 -5.63 12.10 12.15
C PRO A 340 -4.94 13.47 12.13
N LEU A 341 -3.62 13.54 11.89
CA LEU A 341 -2.93 14.81 11.70
C LEU A 341 -3.39 15.52 10.42
N ILE A 342 -3.41 14.82 9.29
CA ILE A 342 -3.85 15.36 8.00
C ILE A 342 -5.32 15.81 8.10
N HIS A 343 -6.20 14.96 8.63
CA HIS A 343 -7.61 15.26 8.79
C HIS A 343 -7.83 16.44 9.75
N GLY A 344 -7.17 16.45 10.90
CA GLY A 344 -7.25 17.57 11.85
C GLY A 344 -6.78 18.90 11.26
N LEU A 345 -5.72 18.90 10.44
CA LEU A 345 -5.28 20.08 9.69
C LEU A 345 -6.34 20.52 8.66
N ALA A 346 -6.98 19.57 7.98
CA ALA A 346 -8.06 19.90 7.04
C ALA A 346 -9.24 20.56 7.76
N VAL A 347 -9.70 19.99 8.86
CA VAL A 347 -10.76 20.58 9.70
C VAL A 347 -10.39 21.99 10.17
N ALA A 348 -9.15 22.17 10.65
CA ALA A 348 -8.68 23.47 11.13
C ALA A 348 -8.66 24.54 10.01
N LEU A 349 -8.17 24.17 8.81
CA LEU A 349 -8.16 25.08 7.66
C LEU A 349 -9.56 25.38 7.13
N ASP A 350 -10.43 24.38 7.09
CA ASP A 350 -11.81 24.56 6.66
C ASP A 350 -12.62 25.42 7.64
N TYR A 351 -12.37 25.26 8.94
CA TYR A 351 -12.95 26.15 9.95
C TYR A 351 -12.59 27.62 9.72
N THR A 352 -11.34 27.92 9.37
CA THR A 352 -10.92 29.30 9.10
C THR A 352 -11.55 29.89 7.83
N ARG A 353 -11.94 29.04 6.87
CA ARG A 353 -12.52 29.46 5.57
C ARG A 353 -14.03 29.48 5.56
N PHE A 354 -14.67 28.53 6.25
CA PHE A 354 -16.11 28.26 6.15
C PHE A 354 -16.84 28.29 7.51
N GLY A 355 -16.13 28.53 8.62
CA GLY A 355 -16.68 28.43 9.97
C GLY A 355 -17.03 26.98 10.35
N TRP A 356 -17.85 26.81 11.38
CA TRP A 356 -18.38 25.50 11.75
C TRP A 356 -19.32 24.99 10.66
N SER A 357 -18.84 24.08 9.85
CA SER A 357 -19.62 23.42 8.80
C SER A 357 -19.42 21.91 8.85
N PRO A 358 -20.41 21.12 8.41
CA PRO A 358 -20.26 19.67 8.29
C PRO A 358 -19.11 19.24 7.37
N ILE A 359 -18.60 20.14 6.55
CA ILE A 359 -17.55 19.87 5.55
C ILE A 359 -16.22 19.53 6.21
N GLY A 360 -15.88 20.21 7.32
CA GLY A 360 -14.62 19.96 8.03
C GLY A 360 -14.64 18.70 8.92
N SER A 361 -15.82 18.23 9.31
CA SER A 361 -15.99 17.04 10.17
C SER A 361 -16.43 15.80 9.40
N ALA A 362 -16.95 15.95 8.18
CA ALA A 362 -17.38 14.82 7.39
C ALA A 362 -16.21 14.27 6.56
N SER A 363 -16.03 12.96 6.58
CA SER A 363 -15.21 12.29 5.59
C SER A 363 -15.65 12.73 4.19
N LEU A 364 -14.72 13.17 3.35
CA LEU A 364 -15.01 13.48 1.94
C LEU A 364 -15.68 12.30 1.21
N TRP A 365 -15.55 11.09 1.74
CA TRP A 365 -16.20 9.87 1.26
C TRP A 365 -17.70 9.81 1.58
N SER A 366 -18.16 10.55 2.59
CA SER A 366 -19.58 10.62 2.99
C SER A 366 -20.31 11.83 2.41
N LEU A 367 -19.59 12.80 1.82
CA LEU A 367 -20.18 13.96 1.19
C LEU A 367 -20.43 13.68 -0.29
N THR A 368 -21.68 13.84 -0.70
CA THR A 368 -22.01 13.89 -2.13
C THR A 368 -21.37 15.14 -2.77
N PRO A 369 -20.85 15.04 -4.02
CA PRO A 369 -20.14 16.15 -4.67
C PRO A 369 -20.88 17.49 -4.68
N ASP A 370 -22.22 17.44 -4.69
CA ASP A 370 -23.11 18.60 -4.65
C ASP A 370 -23.12 19.33 -3.31
N LYS A 371 -22.80 18.64 -2.21
CA LYS A 371 -22.73 19.23 -0.86
C LYS A 371 -21.40 19.92 -0.56
N VAL A 372 -20.38 19.71 -1.38
CA VAL A 372 -19.06 20.33 -1.20
C VAL A 372 -19.03 21.69 -1.91
N PRO A 373 -18.68 22.81 -1.23
CA PRO A 373 -18.59 24.13 -1.86
C PRO A 373 -17.64 24.14 -3.07
N LYS A 374 -17.99 24.87 -4.12
CA LYS A 374 -17.12 25.01 -5.32
C LYS A 374 -15.73 25.58 -4.99
N THR A 375 -15.62 26.32 -3.90
CA THR A 375 -14.38 26.93 -3.39
C THR A 375 -13.59 26.02 -2.45
N TYR A 376 -14.05 24.80 -2.22
CA TYR A 376 -13.36 23.85 -1.35
C TYR A 376 -12.05 23.36 -1.98
N GLY A 377 -11.07 23.13 -1.11
CA GLY A 377 -9.79 22.57 -1.47
C GLY A 377 -8.77 23.60 -1.99
N PHE A 378 -7.63 23.09 -2.37
CA PHE A 378 -6.47 23.86 -2.81
C PHE A 378 -5.90 23.28 -4.09
N ASP A 379 -5.14 24.09 -4.83
CA ASP A 379 -4.38 23.65 -5.97
C ASP A 379 -3.29 22.63 -5.58
N LEU A 380 -2.77 21.93 -6.57
CA LEU A 380 -1.80 20.85 -6.36
C LEU A 380 -0.48 21.34 -5.72
N GLY A 381 -0.06 22.57 -6.00
CA GLY A 381 1.15 23.16 -5.40
C GLY A 381 1.00 23.31 -3.89
N THR A 382 -0.14 23.82 -3.44
CA THR A 382 -0.50 23.93 -2.02
C THR A 382 -0.61 22.53 -1.37
N VAL A 383 -1.18 21.54 -2.07
CA VAL A 383 -1.23 20.15 -1.59
C VAL A 383 0.17 19.59 -1.34
N TYR A 384 1.12 19.84 -2.24
CA TYR A 384 2.52 19.44 -2.05
C TYR A 384 3.18 20.14 -0.85
N ALA A 385 2.92 21.44 -0.68
CA ALA A 385 3.45 22.20 0.48
C ALA A 385 2.92 21.64 1.80
N LEU A 386 1.61 21.36 1.88
CA LEU A 386 0.98 20.74 3.05
C LEU A 386 1.52 19.33 3.31
N TRP A 387 1.70 18.52 2.27
CA TRP A 387 2.33 17.22 2.39
C TRP A 387 3.74 17.28 3.00
N ILE A 388 4.59 18.17 2.51
CA ILE A 388 5.94 18.37 3.06
C ILE A 388 5.85 18.80 4.53
N ALA A 389 4.96 19.74 4.87
CA ALA A 389 4.75 20.17 6.25
C ALA A 389 4.33 19.01 7.16
N VAL A 390 3.41 18.15 6.72
CA VAL A 390 3.00 16.94 7.46
C VAL A 390 4.18 16.01 7.70
N ILE A 391 5.01 15.74 6.68
CA ILE A 391 6.20 14.87 6.81
C ILE A 391 7.20 15.45 7.83
N VAL A 392 7.45 16.75 7.76
CA VAL A 392 8.35 17.44 8.70
C VAL A 392 7.81 17.39 10.13
N LEU A 393 6.51 17.60 10.32
CA LEU A 393 5.86 17.51 11.63
C LEU A 393 5.89 16.10 12.22
N LEU A 394 5.73 15.05 11.38
CA LEU A 394 5.73 13.65 11.82
C LEU A 394 7.12 13.15 12.23
N TYR A 395 8.18 13.70 11.64
CA TYR A 395 9.54 13.20 11.83
C TYR A 395 9.98 13.12 13.30
N PRO A 396 9.88 14.18 14.11
CA PRO A 396 10.32 14.13 15.52
C PRO A 396 9.55 13.10 16.34
N PHE A 397 8.27 12.92 16.12
CA PHE A 397 7.46 11.92 16.82
C PHE A 397 7.89 10.49 16.45
N CYS A 398 8.07 10.22 15.15
CA CYS A 398 8.55 8.91 14.66
C CYS A 398 9.98 8.62 15.16
N TYR A 399 10.85 9.62 15.18
CA TYR A 399 12.21 9.48 15.70
C TYR A 399 12.20 9.18 17.22
N GLY A 400 11.39 9.92 17.98
CA GLY A 400 11.20 9.69 19.41
C GLY A 400 10.66 8.30 19.72
N PHE A 401 9.61 7.87 18.99
CA PHE A 401 9.01 6.55 19.14
C PHE A 401 9.98 5.42 18.73
N MET A 402 10.76 5.59 17.67
CA MET A 402 11.81 4.66 17.30
C MET A 402 12.85 4.47 18.44
N ARG A 403 13.25 5.57 19.10
CA ARG A 403 14.16 5.50 20.27
C ARG A 403 13.52 4.78 21.44
N LEU A 404 12.24 5.08 21.73
CA LEU A 404 11.48 4.42 22.79
C LEU A 404 11.40 2.90 22.56
N LYS A 405 11.05 2.49 21.33
CA LYS A 405 10.95 1.08 20.94
C LYS A 405 12.29 0.32 21.04
N ARG A 406 13.42 1.03 20.82
CA ARG A 406 14.76 0.46 21.03
C ARG A 406 15.09 0.29 22.51
N ARG A 407 14.65 1.23 23.34
CA ARG A 407 14.93 1.20 24.78
C ARG A 407 14.09 0.14 25.50
N TYR A 408 12.86 -0.11 25.02
CA TYR A 408 11.91 -1.07 25.60
C TYR A 408 11.43 -2.06 24.53
N PRO A 409 12.29 -3.02 24.14
CA PRO A 409 11.93 -4.02 23.15
C PRO A 409 10.92 -5.02 23.76
N GLY A 410 9.73 -5.15 23.17
CA GLY A 410 8.71 -6.11 23.60
C GLY A 410 7.39 -5.48 24.03
N GLY A 411 6.51 -6.29 24.59
CA GLY A 411 5.18 -5.87 25.04
C GLY A 411 4.33 -5.25 23.93
N ILE A 412 3.47 -4.31 24.29
CA ILE A 412 2.56 -3.61 23.37
C ILE A 412 3.28 -2.80 22.29
N LEU A 413 4.49 -2.27 22.61
CA LEU A 413 5.30 -1.52 21.63
C LEU A 413 5.74 -2.40 20.44
N SER A 414 5.76 -3.71 20.59
CA SER A 414 6.08 -4.62 19.49
C SER A 414 4.96 -4.71 18.44
N TYR A 415 3.75 -4.30 18.77
CA TYR A 415 2.58 -4.29 17.90
C TYR A 415 2.40 -2.95 17.15
N LEU A 416 3.10 -1.90 17.56
CA LEU A 416 3.22 -0.60 16.93
C LEU A 416 4.59 -0.45 16.26
#